data_273e7e7a93b509aa8c4f242e97624b33
#
_entry.id   273e7e7a93b509aa8c4f242e97624b33
#
_cell.length_a   1.000
_cell.length_b   1.000
_cell.length_c   1.000
_cell.angle_alpha   90.00
_cell.angle_beta   90.00
_cell.angle_gamma   90.00
#
_symmetry.space_group_name_H-M   'P 1'
#
loop_
_entity.id
_entity.type
_entity.pdbx_description
1 polymer ?
#
loop_
_entity_poly.entity_id
_entity_poly.type
_entity_poly.pdbx_seq_one_letter_code
_entity_poly.pdbx_strand_id
1 'polypeptide(L)'
;MSVLITGGYGLIGSELARMLVEKGEKVWVLDKWLVPQRFTGIEGKMTILQADLGNFSKILEAVKKSSPKAIFHLGGMLSLPSNADPQSAFATNVAGTYHVLEAARLFNILKVIFTSTIATYGLDIQKPVINDFTLQRPITMYGSTKVFCELLGRFYKTKYGIDFRAVRFPSVVGPGAKTAHISIYNAWAVEKAFYGEPYDIFVTPETRCPVLYFKDAARSLLLLEAAPAEAIQTVCYLLAGIKPMNSAAELVAAIRKHFPQAILNFKPDPLAMEFHSKSQGITYDDSLAEKEWGWKPEYSLEGMIANFYEELNRNPERYR
;
A
#
# COMPACT_ATOMS: atom_id res chain seq x y z
N MET A 1 8.36 17.77 15.54
CA MET A 1 9.01 17.74 14.21
C MET A 1 7.94 17.50 13.16
N SER A 2 8.21 17.73 11.86
CA SER A 2 7.19 17.50 10.84
C SER A 2 7.45 16.24 10.03
N VAL A 3 6.42 15.70 9.38
CA VAL A 3 6.50 14.60 8.42
C VAL A 3 5.81 15.01 7.13
N LEU A 4 6.27 14.48 6.00
CA LEU A 4 5.64 14.67 4.69
C LEU A 4 5.15 13.32 4.16
N ILE A 5 3.88 13.27 3.75
CA ILE A 5 3.26 12.10 3.13
C ILE A 5 2.94 12.45 1.68
N THR A 6 3.53 11.77 0.71
CA THR A 6 3.09 11.85 -0.68
C THR A 6 2.08 10.74 -0.97
N GLY A 7 1.06 11.01 -1.79
CA GLY A 7 -0.07 10.09 -1.97
C GLY A 7 -0.97 10.04 -0.74
N GLY A 8 -1.06 11.14 -0.01
CA GLY A 8 -1.72 11.18 1.29
C GLY A 8 -3.24 11.09 1.25
N TYR A 9 -3.89 11.31 0.09
CA TYR A 9 -5.32 11.07 -0.07
C TYR A 9 -5.67 9.64 -0.48
N GLY A 10 -4.65 8.79 -0.72
CA GLY A 10 -4.84 7.37 -0.93
C GLY A 10 -5.34 6.64 0.31
N LEU A 11 -5.76 5.37 0.14
CA LEU A 11 -6.29 4.53 1.21
C LEU A 11 -5.32 4.43 2.41
N ILE A 12 -4.05 4.09 2.16
CA ILE A 12 -3.04 3.96 3.22
C ILE A 12 -2.58 5.34 3.70
N GLY A 13 -2.39 6.30 2.77
CA GLY A 13 -1.87 7.62 3.09
C GLY A 13 -2.77 8.43 4.01
N SER A 14 -4.09 8.37 3.82
CA SER A 14 -5.05 9.06 4.66
C SER A 14 -5.13 8.46 6.08
N GLU A 15 -5.02 7.15 6.21
CA GLU A 15 -4.97 6.49 7.51
C GLU A 15 -3.65 6.80 8.25
N LEU A 16 -2.53 6.75 7.52
CA LEU A 16 -1.22 7.13 8.07
C LEU A 16 -1.23 8.59 8.58
N ALA A 17 -1.82 9.51 7.80
CA ALA A 17 -1.96 10.91 8.21
C ALA A 17 -2.78 11.04 9.50
N ARG A 18 -3.88 10.29 9.62
CA ARG A 18 -4.70 10.23 10.82
C ARG A 18 -3.92 9.76 12.05
N MET A 19 -3.25 8.62 11.93
CA MET A 19 -2.42 8.06 13.00
C MET A 19 -1.32 9.03 13.46
N LEU A 20 -0.70 9.76 12.53
CA LEU A 20 0.35 10.74 12.84
C LEU A 20 -0.22 11.99 13.53
N VAL A 21 -1.39 12.48 13.07
CA VAL A 21 -2.09 13.60 13.72
C VAL A 21 -2.50 13.23 15.15
N GLU A 22 -3.00 12.03 15.39
CA GLU A 22 -3.37 11.51 16.71
C GLU A 22 -2.16 11.41 17.65
N LYS A 23 -0.97 11.11 17.10
CA LYS A 23 0.31 11.15 17.83
C LYS A 23 0.86 12.56 18.06
N GLY A 24 0.17 13.61 17.60
CA GLY A 24 0.61 14.99 17.76
C GLY A 24 1.73 15.43 16.81
N GLU A 25 1.98 14.68 15.73
CA GLU A 25 2.97 15.07 14.71
C GLU A 25 2.43 16.20 13.83
N LYS A 26 3.32 17.07 13.39
CA LYS A 26 2.98 18.08 12.36
C LYS A 26 3.01 17.41 11.00
N VAL A 27 1.82 17.16 10.42
CA VAL A 27 1.66 16.41 9.19
C VAL A 27 1.50 17.34 7.99
N TRP A 28 2.28 17.06 6.93
CA TRP A 28 2.13 17.63 5.61
C TRP A 28 1.71 16.53 4.65
N VAL A 29 0.68 16.80 3.85
CA VAL A 29 0.14 15.87 2.86
C VAL A 29 0.33 16.46 1.47
N LEU A 30 0.91 15.67 0.57
CA LEU A 30 1.05 16.02 -0.84
C LEU A 30 0.33 15.00 -1.70
N ASP A 31 -0.56 15.47 -2.57
CA ASP A 31 -1.23 14.63 -3.55
C ASP A 31 -1.58 15.43 -4.81
N LYS A 32 -1.77 14.73 -5.91
CA LYS A 32 -2.26 15.32 -7.17
C LYS A 32 -3.77 15.58 -7.11
N TRP A 33 -4.51 14.65 -6.52
CA TRP A 33 -5.97 14.67 -6.42
C TRP A 33 -6.39 14.84 -4.97
N LEU A 34 -7.15 15.90 -4.71
CA LEU A 34 -7.66 16.16 -3.38
C LEU A 34 -9.01 15.46 -3.20
N VAL A 35 -9.12 14.69 -2.14
CA VAL A 35 -10.33 13.97 -1.71
C VAL A 35 -10.63 14.36 -0.26
N PRO A 36 -11.15 15.58 -0.01
CA PRO A 36 -11.23 16.17 1.33
C PRO A 36 -11.93 15.28 2.36
N GLN A 37 -12.96 14.54 1.95
CA GLN A 37 -13.71 13.64 2.82
C GLN A 37 -12.83 12.55 3.48
N ARG A 38 -11.68 12.19 2.90
CA ARG A 38 -10.74 11.26 3.54
C ARG A 38 -10.21 11.76 4.88
N PHE A 39 -10.24 13.07 5.09
CA PHE A 39 -9.74 13.70 6.32
C PHE A 39 -10.85 14.19 7.25
N THR A 40 -12.11 13.77 7.04
CA THR A 40 -13.21 14.08 7.95
C THR A 40 -12.84 13.72 9.39
N GLY A 41 -13.02 14.68 10.32
CA GLY A 41 -12.69 14.59 11.73
C GLY A 41 -11.24 14.96 12.11
N ILE A 42 -10.39 15.23 11.12
CA ILE A 42 -9.03 15.76 11.34
C ILE A 42 -8.73 16.96 10.42
N GLU A 43 -9.78 17.62 9.91
CA GLU A 43 -9.64 18.80 9.07
C GLU A 43 -8.87 19.89 9.82
N GLY A 44 -8.03 20.61 9.10
CA GLY A 44 -7.22 21.70 9.67
C GLY A 44 -6.07 21.27 10.59
N LYS A 45 -5.95 19.96 10.91
CA LYS A 45 -4.84 19.46 11.75
C LYS A 45 -3.58 19.12 10.95
N MET A 46 -3.59 19.34 9.64
CA MET A 46 -2.47 19.09 8.74
C MET A 46 -2.37 20.17 7.67
N THR A 47 -1.23 20.26 7.00
CA THR A 47 -1.03 21.14 5.85
C THR A 47 -1.14 20.33 4.56
N ILE A 48 -2.01 20.77 3.65
CA ILE A 48 -2.24 20.12 2.36
C ILE A 48 -1.46 20.86 1.27
N LEU A 49 -0.75 20.12 0.43
CA LEU A 49 -0.06 20.60 -0.76
C LEU A 49 -0.58 19.84 -1.98
N GLN A 50 -1.09 20.54 -2.96
CA GLN A 50 -1.48 19.93 -4.23
C GLN A 50 -0.33 19.97 -5.22
N ALA A 51 0.18 18.78 -5.62
CA ALA A 51 1.23 18.67 -6.61
C ALA A 51 1.25 17.30 -7.28
N ASP A 52 1.70 17.28 -8.52
CA ASP A 52 2.04 16.05 -9.25
C ASP A 52 3.49 15.66 -8.94
N LEU A 53 3.74 14.38 -8.67
CA LEU A 53 5.07 13.84 -8.42
C LEU A 53 6.02 14.01 -9.63
N GLY A 54 5.48 14.04 -10.85
CA GLY A 54 6.23 14.34 -12.06
C GLY A 54 6.76 15.79 -12.13
N ASN A 55 6.28 16.68 -11.27
CA ASN A 55 6.72 18.07 -11.24
C ASN A 55 7.79 18.31 -10.18
N PHE A 56 9.06 18.26 -10.60
CA PHE A 56 10.21 18.36 -9.69
C PHE A 56 10.23 19.67 -8.87
N SER A 57 9.93 20.81 -9.49
CA SER A 57 9.95 22.09 -8.78
C SER A 57 8.92 22.15 -7.66
N LYS A 58 7.74 21.54 -7.84
CA LYS A 58 6.71 21.42 -6.80
C LYS A 58 7.12 20.46 -5.68
N ILE A 59 7.84 19.40 -5.98
CA ILE A 59 8.38 18.50 -4.96
C ILE A 59 9.47 19.18 -4.14
N LEU A 60 10.38 19.91 -4.79
CA LEU A 60 11.39 20.73 -4.09
C LEU A 60 10.74 21.76 -3.16
N GLU A 61 9.72 22.49 -3.65
CA GLU A 61 8.96 23.46 -2.85
C GLU A 61 8.31 22.79 -1.62
N ALA A 62 7.68 21.64 -1.82
CA ALA A 62 7.01 20.89 -0.75
C ALA A 62 7.98 20.43 0.33
N VAL A 63 9.11 19.81 -0.05
CA VAL A 63 10.12 19.35 0.90
C VAL A 63 10.76 20.52 1.63
N LYS A 64 11.09 21.60 0.94
CA LYS A 64 11.64 22.83 1.54
C LYS A 64 10.68 23.45 2.57
N LYS A 65 9.39 23.60 2.22
CA LYS A 65 8.37 24.19 3.11
C LYS A 65 8.07 23.33 4.33
N SER A 66 7.96 22.03 4.14
CA SER A 66 7.63 21.09 5.22
C SER A 66 8.83 20.82 6.12
N SER A 67 10.06 20.86 5.60
CA SER A 67 11.30 20.52 6.30
C SER A 67 11.13 19.27 7.21
N PRO A 68 10.74 18.12 6.63
CA PRO A 68 10.29 16.99 7.40
C PRO A 68 11.47 16.19 7.99
N LYS A 69 11.29 15.59 9.17
CA LYS A 69 12.23 14.60 9.71
C LYS A 69 12.26 13.30 8.88
N ALA A 70 11.11 12.97 8.25
CA ALA A 70 10.96 11.81 7.38
C ALA A 70 9.92 12.08 6.28
N ILE A 71 10.13 11.47 5.11
CA ILE A 71 9.16 11.45 4.02
C ILE A 71 8.57 10.04 3.90
N PHE A 72 7.25 9.93 4.00
CA PHE A 72 6.51 8.72 3.65
C PHE A 72 6.06 8.83 2.19
N HIS A 73 6.71 8.10 1.31
CA HIS A 73 6.47 8.15 -0.13
C HIS A 73 5.55 7.03 -0.57
N LEU A 74 4.23 7.34 -0.61
CA LEU A 74 3.17 6.42 -0.99
C LEU A 74 2.57 6.73 -2.37
N GLY A 75 2.83 7.93 -2.90
CA GLY A 75 2.27 8.35 -4.17
C GLY A 75 2.75 7.49 -5.33
N GLY A 76 1.83 7.15 -6.23
CA GLY A 76 2.13 6.39 -7.44
C GLY A 76 0.88 5.91 -8.16
N MET A 77 1.03 5.58 -9.44
CA MET A 77 0.00 4.91 -10.24
C MET A 77 0.02 3.42 -9.95
N LEU A 78 -1.17 2.83 -9.78
CA LEU A 78 -1.36 1.40 -9.51
C LEU A 78 -1.30 0.55 -10.80
N SER A 79 -1.43 -0.78 -10.67
CA SER A 79 -1.14 -1.77 -11.70
C SER A 79 -1.92 -1.56 -13.02
N LEU A 80 -3.26 -1.51 -12.98
CA LEU A 80 -4.04 -1.39 -14.22
C LEU A 80 -3.83 -0.03 -14.91
N PRO A 81 -3.93 1.12 -14.22
CA PRO A 81 -3.59 2.41 -14.82
C PRO A 81 -2.17 2.48 -15.39
N SER A 82 -1.17 1.89 -14.71
CA SER A 82 0.21 1.89 -15.18
C SER A 82 0.41 1.09 -16.48
N ASN A 83 -0.31 -0.03 -16.62
CA ASN A 83 -0.28 -0.82 -17.84
C ASN A 83 -1.03 -0.13 -18.99
N ALA A 84 -2.11 0.61 -18.69
CA ALA A 84 -2.87 1.35 -19.69
C ALA A 84 -2.13 2.59 -20.20
N ASP A 85 -1.36 3.26 -19.35
CA ASP A 85 -0.55 4.44 -19.70
C ASP A 85 0.86 4.33 -19.10
N PRO A 86 1.78 3.61 -19.80
CA PRO A 86 3.15 3.43 -19.34
C PRO A 86 3.95 4.73 -19.23
N GLN A 87 3.65 5.73 -20.07
CA GLN A 87 4.34 7.03 -20.03
C GLN A 87 4.01 7.79 -18.74
N SER A 88 2.74 7.92 -18.41
CA SER A 88 2.32 8.55 -17.15
C SER A 88 2.80 7.75 -15.93
N ALA A 89 2.83 6.41 -16.03
CA ALA A 89 3.38 5.56 -14.98
C ALA A 89 4.88 5.81 -14.77
N PHE A 90 5.67 5.95 -15.83
CA PHE A 90 7.09 6.31 -15.74
C PHE A 90 7.27 7.68 -15.10
N ALA A 91 6.54 8.69 -15.57
CA ALA A 91 6.61 10.06 -15.03
C ALA A 91 6.24 10.12 -13.54
N THR A 92 5.17 9.41 -13.13
CA THR A 92 4.67 9.45 -11.75
C THR A 92 5.51 8.55 -10.84
N ASN A 93 5.71 7.27 -11.21
CA ASN A 93 6.35 6.31 -10.32
C ASN A 93 7.88 6.45 -10.33
N VAL A 94 8.50 6.50 -11.50
CA VAL A 94 9.97 6.51 -11.63
C VAL A 94 10.52 7.91 -11.41
N ALA A 95 10.13 8.87 -12.26
CA ALA A 95 10.62 10.24 -12.14
C ALA A 95 10.15 10.87 -10.81
N GLY A 96 8.90 10.60 -10.40
CA GLY A 96 8.37 11.09 -9.12
C GLY A 96 9.16 10.58 -7.92
N THR A 97 9.54 9.30 -7.88
CA THR A 97 10.39 8.76 -6.81
C THR A 97 11.79 9.38 -6.84
N TYR A 98 12.37 9.55 -8.04
CA TYR A 98 13.64 10.27 -8.19
C TYR A 98 13.54 11.69 -7.64
N HIS A 99 12.46 12.42 -7.96
CA HIS A 99 12.25 13.80 -7.48
C HIS A 99 12.19 13.85 -5.94
N VAL A 100 11.50 12.90 -5.32
CA VAL A 100 11.40 12.82 -3.85
C VAL A 100 12.76 12.53 -3.21
N LEU A 101 13.51 11.56 -3.74
CA LEU A 101 14.83 11.20 -3.24
C LEU A 101 15.84 12.33 -3.45
N GLU A 102 15.81 12.98 -4.61
CA GLU A 102 16.70 14.10 -4.90
C GLU A 102 16.38 15.33 -4.06
N ALA A 103 15.08 15.62 -3.84
CA ALA A 103 14.68 16.68 -2.92
C ALA A 103 15.12 16.35 -1.48
N ALA A 104 14.99 15.10 -1.04
CA ALA A 104 15.48 14.66 0.27
C ALA A 104 17.00 14.91 0.40
N ARG A 105 17.78 14.56 -0.62
CA ARG A 105 19.21 14.81 -0.66
C ARG A 105 19.56 16.29 -0.59
N LEU A 106 18.90 17.12 -1.41
CA LEU A 106 19.18 18.56 -1.51
C LEU A 106 18.83 19.33 -0.25
N PHE A 107 17.83 18.89 0.49
CA PHE A 107 17.38 19.53 1.74
C PHE A 107 17.80 18.77 3.01
N ASN A 108 18.73 17.81 2.90
CA ASN A 108 19.28 17.03 4.01
C ASN A 108 18.19 16.29 4.82
N ILE A 109 17.17 15.78 4.15
CA ILE A 109 16.18 14.90 4.78
C ILE A 109 16.74 13.49 4.78
N LEU A 110 17.06 12.97 5.95
CA LEU A 110 17.81 11.73 6.08
C LEU A 110 16.98 10.46 5.96
N LYS A 111 15.63 10.53 6.07
CA LYS A 111 14.79 9.31 6.11
C LYS A 111 13.69 9.35 5.07
N VAL A 112 13.59 8.29 4.27
CA VAL A 112 12.53 8.08 3.28
C VAL A 112 11.96 6.67 3.43
N ILE A 113 10.65 6.58 3.72
CA ILE A 113 9.90 5.33 3.83
C ILE A 113 9.09 5.17 2.55
N PHE A 114 9.34 4.11 1.78
CA PHE A 114 8.76 3.88 0.46
C PHE A 114 7.80 2.70 0.45
N THR A 115 6.67 2.85 -0.22
CA THR A 115 5.73 1.74 -0.44
C THR A 115 5.99 1.07 -1.78
N SER A 116 6.46 -0.16 -1.71
CA SER A 116 6.58 -1.08 -2.84
C SER A 116 5.44 -2.11 -2.83
N THR A 117 5.59 -3.22 -3.52
CA THR A 117 4.51 -4.18 -3.76
C THR A 117 5.05 -5.58 -4.05
N ILE A 118 4.26 -6.61 -3.77
CA ILE A 118 4.54 -7.98 -4.24
C ILE A 118 4.47 -8.11 -5.77
N ALA A 119 3.88 -7.15 -6.49
CA ALA A 119 3.88 -7.11 -7.95
C ALA A 119 5.29 -6.93 -8.57
N THR A 120 6.31 -6.68 -7.76
CA THR A 120 7.73 -6.72 -8.16
C THR A 120 8.21 -8.12 -8.49
N TYR A 121 7.55 -9.16 -7.97
CA TYR A 121 7.86 -10.54 -8.32
C TYR A 121 7.17 -10.93 -9.63
N GLY A 122 7.80 -11.79 -10.42
CA GLY A 122 7.23 -12.32 -11.64
C GLY A 122 6.26 -13.46 -11.39
N LEU A 123 5.66 -13.98 -12.46
CA LEU A 123 4.79 -15.17 -12.44
C LEU A 123 5.55 -16.46 -12.74
N ASP A 124 6.85 -16.39 -12.97
CA ASP A 124 7.77 -17.51 -13.27
C ASP A 124 8.57 -17.95 -12.02
N ILE A 125 8.00 -17.81 -10.85
CA ILE A 125 8.63 -18.16 -9.58
C ILE A 125 8.72 -19.68 -9.47
N GLN A 126 9.95 -20.17 -9.32
CA GLN A 126 10.23 -21.61 -9.24
C GLN A 126 10.16 -22.18 -7.81
N LYS A 127 10.09 -21.32 -6.79
CA LYS A 127 10.07 -21.72 -5.39
C LYS A 127 8.69 -21.49 -4.76
N PRO A 128 8.21 -22.39 -3.89
CA PRO A 128 6.92 -22.21 -3.23
C PRO A 128 6.91 -21.09 -2.18
N VAL A 129 8.07 -20.54 -1.82
CA VAL A 129 8.22 -19.49 -0.81
C VAL A 129 8.88 -18.25 -1.43
N ILE A 130 8.19 -17.11 -1.34
CA ILE A 130 8.73 -15.79 -1.67
C ILE A 130 9.18 -15.13 -0.38
N ASN A 131 10.39 -14.56 -0.38
CA ASN A 131 10.95 -13.74 0.69
C ASN A 131 11.60 -12.47 0.13
N ASP A 132 12.24 -11.69 1.00
CA ASP A 132 12.86 -10.41 0.66
C ASP A 132 13.95 -10.51 -0.43
N PHE A 133 14.60 -11.66 -0.54
CA PHE A 133 15.70 -11.92 -1.47
C PHE A 133 15.28 -12.68 -2.74
N THR A 134 14.00 -13.02 -2.87
CA THR A 134 13.49 -13.65 -4.08
C THR A 134 13.69 -12.73 -5.28
N LEU A 135 14.18 -13.29 -6.38
CA LEU A 135 14.47 -12.55 -7.61
C LEU A 135 13.22 -11.84 -8.14
N GLN A 136 13.33 -10.55 -8.33
CA GLN A 136 12.27 -9.71 -8.88
C GLN A 136 12.31 -9.71 -10.40
N ARG A 137 11.26 -10.25 -11.03
CA ARG A 137 11.13 -10.35 -12.50
C ARG A 137 9.71 -9.96 -12.93
N PRO A 138 9.28 -8.71 -12.67
CA PRO A 138 7.92 -8.27 -12.99
C PRO A 138 7.68 -8.27 -14.50
N ILE A 139 6.43 -8.56 -14.87
CA ILE A 139 5.96 -8.51 -16.26
C ILE A 139 4.97 -7.37 -16.50
N THR A 140 4.71 -6.56 -15.46
CA THR A 140 3.82 -5.40 -15.54
C THR A 140 4.60 -4.11 -15.45
N MET A 141 4.11 -3.05 -16.09
CA MET A 141 4.73 -1.71 -15.98
C MET A 141 4.83 -1.26 -14.52
N TYR A 142 3.77 -1.47 -13.74
CA TYR A 142 3.75 -1.14 -12.32
C TYR A 142 4.87 -1.84 -11.54
N GLY A 143 4.97 -3.17 -11.65
CA GLY A 143 6.01 -3.94 -10.98
C GLY A 143 7.41 -3.48 -11.39
N SER A 144 7.64 -3.25 -12.69
CA SER A 144 8.93 -2.78 -13.22
C SER A 144 9.32 -1.42 -12.65
N THR A 145 8.36 -0.47 -12.57
CA THR A 145 8.63 0.85 -11.97
C THR A 145 8.97 0.73 -10.48
N LYS A 146 8.30 -0.16 -9.75
CA LYS A 146 8.57 -0.35 -8.31
C LYS A 146 9.94 -1.00 -8.05
N VAL A 147 10.35 -1.98 -8.87
CA VAL A 147 11.73 -2.54 -8.80
C VAL A 147 12.77 -1.46 -9.02
N PHE A 148 12.59 -0.64 -10.07
CA PHE A 148 13.51 0.49 -10.32
C PHE A 148 13.59 1.42 -9.10
N CYS A 149 12.46 1.79 -8.50
CA CYS A 149 12.41 2.68 -7.34
C CYS A 149 13.10 2.08 -6.11
N GLU A 150 12.96 0.78 -5.85
CA GLU A 150 13.69 0.09 -4.77
C GLU A 150 15.21 0.15 -4.99
N LEU A 151 15.67 -0.11 -6.21
CA LEU A 151 17.09 -0.05 -6.56
C LEU A 151 17.62 1.38 -6.49
N LEU A 152 16.84 2.35 -6.95
CA LEU A 152 17.18 3.77 -6.83
C LEU A 152 17.29 4.20 -5.35
N GLY A 153 16.36 3.80 -4.50
CA GLY A 153 16.42 4.07 -3.06
C GLY A 153 17.66 3.47 -2.40
N ARG A 154 18.03 2.23 -2.76
CA ARG A 154 19.27 1.59 -2.31
C ARG A 154 20.52 2.36 -2.77
N PHE A 155 20.52 2.87 -4.01
CA PHE A 155 21.60 3.73 -4.51
C PHE A 155 21.73 5.00 -3.65
N TYR A 156 20.60 5.70 -3.37
CA TYR A 156 20.60 6.91 -2.54
C TYR A 156 21.06 6.63 -1.10
N LYS A 157 20.68 5.48 -0.54
CA LYS A 157 21.16 5.02 0.78
C LYS A 157 22.69 4.86 0.78
N THR A 158 23.22 4.14 -0.20
CA THR A 158 24.66 3.84 -0.26
C THR A 158 25.49 5.08 -0.62
N LYS A 159 25.01 5.89 -1.58
CA LYS A 159 25.80 7.01 -2.13
C LYS A 159 25.71 8.28 -1.28
N TYR A 160 24.50 8.54 -0.72
CA TYR A 160 24.23 9.83 -0.06
C TYR A 160 23.83 9.69 1.41
N GLY A 161 23.80 8.47 1.95
CA GLY A 161 23.48 8.24 3.36
C GLY A 161 22.00 8.44 3.73
N ILE A 162 21.10 8.51 2.74
CA ILE A 162 19.66 8.59 3.03
C ILE A 162 19.20 7.25 3.61
N ASP A 163 18.61 7.26 4.79
CA ASP A 163 17.99 6.09 5.42
C ASP A 163 16.71 5.72 4.66
N PHE A 164 16.92 5.09 3.50
CA PHE A 164 15.84 4.56 2.67
C PHE A 164 15.41 3.20 3.18
N ARG A 165 14.09 3.05 3.39
CA ARG A 165 13.45 1.81 3.83
C ARG A 165 12.20 1.59 3.00
N ALA A 166 11.90 0.36 2.62
CA ALA A 166 10.75 0.05 1.79
C ALA A 166 9.97 -1.17 2.31
N VAL A 167 8.66 -1.20 2.03
CA VAL A 167 7.80 -2.36 2.24
C VAL A 167 7.15 -2.78 0.93
N ARG A 168 7.15 -4.08 0.63
CA ARG A 168 6.42 -4.71 -0.48
C ARG A 168 5.08 -5.20 0.04
N PHE A 169 4.06 -4.39 -0.15
CA PHE A 169 2.71 -4.73 0.29
C PHE A 169 2.07 -5.83 -0.58
N PRO A 170 1.32 -6.76 0.05
CA PRO A 170 0.36 -7.59 -0.65
C PRO A 170 -0.88 -6.78 -1.07
N SER A 171 -1.99 -7.43 -1.40
CA SER A 171 -3.26 -6.73 -1.66
C SER A 171 -3.73 -6.03 -0.39
N VAL A 172 -3.75 -4.70 -0.42
CA VAL A 172 -4.24 -3.91 0.72
C VAL A 172 -5.75 -3.73 0.62
N VAL A 173 -6.46 -4.17 1.66
CA VAL A 173 -7.93 -4.16 1.79
C VAL A 173 -8.36 -3.08 2.75
N GLY A 174 -9.36 -2.30 2.36
CA GLY A 174 -9.96 -1.27 3.21
C GLY A 174 -11.14 -0.59 2.52
N PRO A 175 -12.00 0.11 3.29
CA PRO A 175 -13.20 0.76 2.76
C PRO A 175 -12.85 1.91 1.81
N GLY A 176 -13.68 2.07 0.76
CA GLY A 176 -13.49 3.10 -0.25
C GLY A 176 -12.26 2.89 -1.14
N ALA A 177 -11.81 1.65 -1.33
CA ALA A 177 -10.81 1.29 -2.33
C ALA A 177 -11.46 1.35 -3.73
N LYS A 178 -11.11 2.38 -4.53
CA LYS A 178 -11.79 2.67 -5.81
C LYS A 178 -11.03 2.19 -7.04
N THR A 179 -9.71 2.02 -6.96
CA THR A 179 -8.91 1.67 -8.12
C THR A 179 -8.97 0.18 -8.39
N ALA A 180 -9.50 -0.21 -9.54
CA ALA A 180 -9.57 -1.60 -9.97
C ALA A 180 -8.15 -2.22 -10.10
N HIS A 181 -8.02 -3.44 -9.60
CA HIS A 181 -6.84 -4.29 -9.75
C HIS A 181 -7.23 -5.76 -9.57
N ILE A 182 -6.35 -6.70 -9.92
CA ILE A 182 -6.66 -8.13 -9.98
C ILE A 182 -7.12 -8.78 -8.65
N SER A 183 -6.88 -8.15 -7.51
CA SER A 183 -7.28 -8.64 -6.18
C SER A 183 -8.24 -7.72 -5.45
N ILE A 184 -8.83 -6.72 -6.14
CA ILE A 184 -9.75 -5.76 -5.53
C ILE A 184 -11.04 -6.41 -5.00
N TYR A 185 -11.38 -7.60 -5.49
CA TYR A 185 -12.54 -8.35 -5.01
C TYR A 185 -12.53 -8.55 -3.48
N ASN A 186 -11.33 -8.62 -2.87
CA ASN A 186 -11.21 -8.75 -1.42
C ASN A 186 -11.79 -7.55 -0.65
N ALA A 187 -11.71 -6.34 -1.21
CA ALA A 187 -12.31 -5.14 -0.63
C ALA A 187 -13.77 -4.96 -1.07
N TRP A 188 -14.04 -5.12 -2.37
CA TRP A 188 -15.36 -4.86 -2.91
C TRP A 188 -16.42 -5.86 -2.45
N ALA A 189 -16.06 -7.14 -2.22
CA ALA A 189 -17.00 -8.12 -1.67
C ALA A 189 -17.49 -7.71 -0.26
N VAL A 190 -16.59 -7.19 0.57
CA VAL A 190 -16.93 -6.69 1.92
C VAL A 190 -17.81 -5.45 1.83
N GLU A 191 -17.42 -4.48 1.00
CA GLU A 191 -18.14 -3.20 0.85
C GLU A 191 -19.52 -3.39 0.23
N LYS A 192 -19.65 -4.22 -0.81
CA LYS A 192 -20.93 -4.53 -1.47
C LYS A 192 -21.88 -5.27 -0.53
N ALA A 193 -21.38 -6.22 0.26
CA ALA A 193 -22.19 -6.90 1.26
C ALA A 193 -22.74 -5.93 2.32
N PHE A 194 -21.91 -4.96 2.75
CA PHE A 194 -22.34 -3.92 3.69
C PHE A 194 -23.50 -3.07 3.15
N TYR A 195 -23.44 -2.69 1.88
CA TYR A 195 -24.52 -1.90 1.24
C TYR A 195 -25.70 -2.74 0.75
N GLY A 196 -25.68 -4.06 0.94
CA GLY A 196 -26.74 -4.95 0.46
C GLY A 196 -26.76 -5.10 -1.08
N GLU A 197 -25.64 -4.76 -1.74
CA GLU A 197 -25.51 -4.83 -3.19
C GLU A 197 -24.99 -6.20 -3.63
N PRO A 198 -25.57 -6.80 -4.70
CA PRO A 198 -25.02 -8.03 -5.25
C PRO A 198 -23.63 -7.80 -5.86
N TYR A 199 -22.75 -8.81 -5.72
CA TYR A 199 -21.42 -8.74 -6.29
C TYR A 199 -20.96 -10.08 -6.86
N ASP A 200 -20.47 -10.06 -8.10
CA ASP A 200 -19.84 -11.19 -8.78
C ASP A 200 -18.34 -11.16 -8.53
N ILE A 201 -17.85 -12.08 -7.71
CA ILE A 201 -16.43 -12.27 -7.41
C ILE A 201 -15.76 -12.93 -8.61
N PHE A 202 -14.82 -12.23 -9.23
CA PHE A 202 -14.22 -12.61 -10.52
C PHE A 202 -13.06 -13.62 -10.41
N VAL A 203 -13.01 -14.39 -9.33
CA VAL A 203 -12.07 -15.50 -9.12
C VAL A 203 -12.82 -16.75 -8.68
N THR A 204 -12.17 -17.93 -8.70
CA THR A 204 -12.76 -19.16 -8.17
C THR A 204 -12.79 -19.15 -6.64
N PRO A 205 -13.69 -19.95 -6.01
CA PRO A 205 -13.76 -20.08 -4.54
C PRO A 205 -12.42 -20.45 -3.87
N GLU A 206 -11.60 -21.27 -4.55
CA GLU A 206 -10.33 -21.79 -4.05
C GLU A 206 -9.19 -20.78 -4.18
N THR A 207 -9.38 -19.71 -4.96
CA THR A 207 -8.34 -18.70 -5.21
C THR A 207 -7.87 -18.09 -3.91
N ARG A 208 -6.57 -18.23 -3.61
CA ARG A 208 -5.91 -17.62 -2.46
C ARG A 208 -5.16 -16.37 -2.87
N CYS A 209 -5.27 -15.33 -2.06
CA CYS A 209 -4.60 -14.05 -2.29
C CYS A 209 -4.06 -13.51 -0.95
N PRO A 210 -2.80 -13.09 -0.88
CA PRO A 210 -2.28 -12.47 0.32
C PRO A 210 -2.91 -11.08 0.48
N VAL A 211 -3.52 -10.84 1.62
CA VAL A 211 -4.21 -9.58 1.94
C VAL A 211 -3.66 -8.95 3.23
N LEU A 212 -3.65 -7.64 3.27
CA LEU A 212 -3.26 -6.85 4.43
C LEU A 212 -4.33 -5.78 4.66
N TYR A 213 -4.75 -5.60 5.92
CA TYR A 213 -5.69 -4.54 6.24
C TYR A 213 -5.03 -3.17 6.16
N PHE A 214 -5.76 -2.16 5.65
CA PHE A 214 -5.18 -0.81 5.42
C PHE A 214 -4.62 -0.16 6.70
N LYS A 215 -5.22 -0.43 7.86
CA LYS A 215 -4.71 0.04 9.15
C LYS A 215 -3.38 -0.61 9.51
N ASP A 216 -3.25 -1.91 9.29
CA ASP A 216 -1.97 -2.61 9.44
C ASP A 216 -0.93 -2.10 8.45
N ALA A 217 -1.33 -1.80 7.19
CA ALA A 217 -0.43 -1.21 6.22
C ALA A 217 0.08 0.17 6.68
N ALA A 218 -0.79 1.05 7.18
CA ALA A 218 -0.39 2.34 7.73
C ALA A 218 0.50 2.19 8.99
N ARG A 219 0.13 1.27 9.90
CA ARG A 219 0.89 0.97 11.12
C ARG A 219 2.30 0.43 10.80
N SER A 220 2.42 -0.42 9.78
CA SER A 220 3.72 -0.97 9.36
C SER A 220 4.71 0.12 8.95
N LEU A 221 4.24 1.18 8.29
CA LEU A 221 5.08 2.32 7.91
C LEU A 221 5.59 3.08 9.13
N LEU A 222 4.76 3.24 10.17
CA LEU A 222 5.16 3.88 11.43
C LEU A 222 6.18 3.04 12.19
N LEU A 223 5.97 1.71 12.26
CA LEU A 223 6.91 0.80 12.91
C LEU A 223 8.26 0.80 12.18
N LEU A 224 8.24 0.73 10.85
CA LEU A 224 9.45 0.76 10.05
C LEU A 224 10.18 2.10 10.17
N GLU A 225 9.46 3.23 10.23
CA GLU A 225 10.05 4.55 10.44
C GLU A 225 10.73 4.66 11.81
N ALA A 226 10.08 4.15 12.85
CA ALA A 226 10.55 4.23 14.23
C ALA A 226 11.71 3.26 14.55
N ALA A 227 11.90 2.22 13.75
CA ALA A 227 12.95 1.23 13.99
C ALA A 227 14.34 1.87 13.98
N PRO A 228 15.26 1.46 14.89
CA PRO A 228 16.64 1.92 14.90
C PRO A 228 17.34 1.63 13.56
N ALA A 229 18.19 2.57 13.09
CA ALA A 229 18.84 2.43 11.78
C ALA A 229 19.74 1.19 11.70
N GLU A 230 20.38 0.83 12.80
CA GLU A 230 21.25 -0.35 12.95
C GLU A 230 20.49 -1.68 12.87
N ALA A 231 19.18 -1.69 13.16
CA ALA A 231 18.35 -2.87 13.03
C ALA A 231 17.94 -3.14 11.57
N ILE A 232 17.96 -2.12 10.69
CA ILE A 232 17.49 -2.19 9.32
C ILE A 232 18.60 -2.67 8.38
N GLN A 233 18.66 -3.98 8.16
CA GLN A 233 19.64 -4.62 7.28
C GLN A 233 19.06 -4.96 5.90
N THR A 234 17.81 -5.39 5.85
CA THR A 234 17.16 -5.87 4.62
C THR A 234 16.78 -4.74 3.67
N VAL A 235 16.48 -3.54 4.15
CA VAL A 235 16.11 -2.31 3.41
C VAL A 235 14.73 -2.38 2.75
N CYS A 236 14.42 -3.42 1.96
CA CYS A 236 13.14 -3.62 1.27
C CYS A 236 12.49 -4.90 1.80
N TYR A 237 11.47 -4.75 2.63
CA TYR A 237 10.81 -5.84 3.35
C TYR A 237 9.53 -6.30 2.66
N LEU A 238 9.37 -7.60 2.52
CA LEU A 238 8.11 -8.22 2.16
C LEU A 238 7.18 -8.26 3.38
N LEU A 239 5.89 -7.98 3.20
CA LEU A 239 4.86 -8.26 4.18
C LEU A 239 3.89 -9.31 3.64
N ALA A 240 3.71 -10.40 4.38
CA ALA A 240 2.84 -11.50 3.96
C ALA A 240 1.35 -11.20 4.17
N GLY A 241 1.03 -10.28 5.07
CA GLY A 241 -0.34 -9.94 5.42
C GLY A 241 -0.97 -10.93 6.43
N ILE A 242 -2.27 -11.14 6.30
CA ILE A 242 -3.04 -12.05 7.17
C ILE A 242 -2.59 -13.50 6.95
N LYS A 243 -2.32 -14.21 8.04
CA LYS A 243 -1.92 -15.61 8.03
C LYS A 243 -2.92 -16.47 8.83
N PRO A 244 -3.27 -17.69 8.34
CA PRO A 244 -2.94 -18.23 7.01
C PRO A 244 -3.61 -17.42 5.90
N MET A 245 -3.05 -17.50 4.67
CA MET A 245 -3.63 -16.84 3.50
C MET A 245 -5.01 -17.43 3.19
N ASN A 246 -6.05 -16.63 3.24
CA ASN A 246 -7.43 -17.07 3.03
C ASN A 246 -7.78 -17.24 1.55
N SER A 247 -8.68 -18.19 1.28
CA SER A 247 -9.33 -18.33 -0.04
C SER A 247 -10.49 -17.34 -0.20
N ALA A 248 -10.96 -17.17 -1.44
CA ALA A 248 -12.14 -16.36 -1.72
C ALA A 248 -13.41 -16.96 -1.07
N ALA A 249 -13.51 -18.29 -0.96
CA ALA A 249 -14.61 -18.93 -0.24
C ALA A 249 -14.57 -18.63 1.27
N GLU A 250 -13.38 -18.68 1.89
CA GLU A 250 -13.19 -18.32 3.30
C GLU A 250 -13.54 -16.83 3.56
N LEU A 251 -13.18 -15.93 2.64
CA LEU A 251 -13.60 -14.53 2.67
C LEU A 251 -15.12 -14.41 2.65
N VAL A 252 -15.80 -15.07 1.70
CA VAL A 252 -17.28 -15.04 1.60
C VAL A 252 -17.92 -15.62 2.85
N ALA A 253 -17.41 -16.71 3.38
CA ALA A 253 -17.91 -17.31 4.61
C ALA A 253 -17.79 -16.35 5.82
N ALA A 254 -16.67 -15.65 5.94
CA ALA A 254 -16.45 -14.66 6.98
C ALA A 254 -17.38 -13.43 6.81
N ILE A 255 -17.60 -12.95 5.57
CA ILE A 255 -18.55 -11.88 5.29
C ILE A 255 -19.98 -12.28 5.69
N ARG A 256 -20.40 -13.51 5.35
CA ARG A 256 -21.75 -14.01 5.65
C ARG A 256 -22.03 -14.21 7.15
N LYS A 257 -21.02 -14.30 7.99
CA LYS A 257 -21.20 -14.26 9.46
C LYS A 257 -21.82 -12.93 9.92
N HIS A 258 -21.49 -11.84 9.26
CA HIS A 258 -22.04 -10.49 9.55
C HIS A 258 -23.28 -10.17 8.72
N PHE A 259 -23.33 -10.63 7.48
CA PHE A 259 -24.40 -10.40 6.50
C PHE A 259 -24.84 -11.73 5.88
N PRO A 260 -25.69 -12.54 6.57
CA PRO A 260 -26.13 -13.85 6.09
C PRO A 260 -26.82 -13.81 4.72
N GLN A 261 -27.49 -12.68 4.40
CA GLN A 261 -28.18 -12.47 3.12
C GLN A 261 -27.31 -11.83 2.03
N ALA A 262 -26.00 -11.67 2.22
CA ALA A 262 -25.11 -11.09 1.21
C ALA A 262 -25.15 -11.93 -0.10
N ILE A 263 -25.46 -11.26 -1.19
CA ILE A 263 -25.54 -11.86 -2.54
C ILE A 263 -24.14 -11.77 -3.17
N LEU A 264 -23.32 -12.78 -2.86
CA LEU A 264 -21.96 -12.89 -3.38
C LEU A 264 -21.86 -14.17 -4.21
N ASN A 265 -21.65 -14.01 -5.51
CA ASN A 265 -21.53 -15.11 -6.46
C ASN A 265 -20.07 -15.23 -6.95
N PHE A 266 -19.69 -16.41 -7.41
CA PHE A 266 -18.42 -16.61 -8.09
C PHE A 266 -18.63 -16.63 -9.60
N LYS A 267 -17.96 -15.70 -10.30
CA LYS A 267 -18.00 -15.59 -11.77
C LYS A 267 -16.58 -15.32 -12.27
N PRO A 268 -15.72 -16.33 -12.34
CA PRO A 268 -14.32 -16.16 -12.66
C PRO A 268 -14.09 -15.48 -14.01
N ASP A 269 -13.24 -14.44 -14.00
CA ASP A 269 -12.75 -13.77 -15.19
C ASP A 269 -11.48 -14.48 -15.71
N PRO A 270 -11.41 -14.84 -17.00
CA PRO A 270 -10.28 -15.58 -17.54
C PRO A 270 -8.91 -14.87 -17.35
N LEU A 271 -8.86 -13.53 -17.51
CA LEU A 271 -7.62 -12.77 -17.38
C LEU A 271 -7.16 -12.71 -15.92
N ALA A 272 -8.10 -12.48 -14.99
CA ALA A 272 -7.81 -12.53 -13.56
C ALA A 272 -7.32 -13.93 -13.14
N MET A 273 -7.96 -14.99 -13.66
CA MET A 273 -7.58 -16.36 -13.35
C MET A 273 -6.24 -16.76 -13.95
N GLU A 274 -5.86 -16.27 -15.13
CA GLU A 274 -4.53 -16.50 -15.67
C GLU A 274 -3.45 -16.01 -14.71
N PHE A 275 -3.64 -14.85 -14.09
CA PHE A 275 -2.71 -14.30 -13.11
C PHE A 275 -2.73 -15.10 -11.80
N HIS A 276 -3.91 -15.34 -11.24
CA HIS A 276 -4.04 -16.01 -9.95
C HIS A 276 -3.61 -17.47 -9.98
N SER A 277 -3.84 -18.20 -11.07
CA SER A 277 -3.41 -19.60 -11.18
C SER A 277 -1.89 -19.78 -11.05
N LYS A 278 -1.12 -18.82 -11.57
CA LYS A 278 0.36 -18.85 -11.49
C LYS A 278 0.90 -18.51 -10.10
N SER A 279 0.08 -17.92 -9.23
CA SER A 279 0.44 -17.60 -7.85
C SER A 279 -0.10 -18.60 -6.82
N GLN A 280 -0.86 -19.60 -7.24
CA GLN A 280 -1.36 -20.62 -6.31
C GLN A 280 -0.21 -21.48 -5.75
N GLY A 281 -0.34 -21.89 -4.48
CA GLY A 281 0.69 -22.67 -3.80
C GLY A 281 1.93 -21.88 -3.36
N ILE A 282 1.98 -20.58 -3.65
CA ILE A 282 3.05 -19.70 -3.17
C ILE A 282 2.70 -19.22 -1.76
N THR A 283 3.69 -19.26 -0.88
CA THR A 283 3.63 -18.63 0.45
C THR A 283 4.58 -17.43 0.51
N TYR A 284 4.28 -16.50 1.41
CA TYR A 284 5.06 -15.27 1.59
C TYR A 284 5.69 -15.29 2.98
N ASP A 285 7.01 -15.11 3.04
CA ASP A 285 7.79 -15.13 4.28
C ASP A 285 8.24 -13.70 4.61
N ASP A 286 7.67 -13.13 5.68
CA ASP A 286 8.01 -11.82 6.23
C ASP A 286 8.76 -11.90 7.57
N SER A 287 9.45 -13.01 7.82
CA SER A 287 10.18 -13.24 9.06
C SER A 287 11.28 -12.21 9.33
N LEU A 288 11.89 -11.63 8.29
CA LEU A 288 12.88 -10.56 8.47
C LEU A 288 12.25 -9.25 8.94
N ALA A 289 11.05 -8.93 8.47
CA ALA A 289 10.31 -7.78 8.98
C ALA A 289 9.96 -7.96 10.47
N GLU A 290 9.56 -9.16 10.87
CA GLU A 290 9.32 -9.49 12.28
C GLU A 290 10.61 -9.37 13.11
N LYS A 291 11.70 -9.93 12.62
CA LYS A 291 13.00 -9.98 13.31
C LYS A 291 13.65 -8.60 13.46
N GLU A 292 13.68 -7.81 12.39
CA GLU A 292 14.47 -6.57 12.33
C GLU A 292 13.72 -5.36 12.91
N TRP A 293 12.39 -5.32 12.84
CA TRP A 293 11.61 -4.18 13.33
C TRP A 293 10.27 -4.53 13.98
N GLY A 294 10.08 -5.80 14.37
CA GLY A 294 8.96 -6.23 15.19
C GLY A 294 7.61 -6.25 14.47
N TRP A 295 7.59 -6.39 13.14
CA TRP A 295 6.38 -6.45 12.35
C TRP A 295 5.53 -7.67 12.70
N LYS A 296 4.23 -7.42 12.96
CA LYS A 296 3.18 -8.45 13.02
C LYS A 296 1.86 -7.82 12.61
N PRO A 297 1.02 -8.48 11.80
CA PRO A 297 -0.34 -8.02 11.57
C PRO A 297 -1.15 -8.08 12.87
N GLU A 298 -2.01 -7.10 13.10
CA GLU A 298 -2.93 -7.06 14.25
C GLU A 298 -4.31 -7.61 13.89
N TYR A 299 -4.67 -7.58 12.61
CA TYR A 299 -5.97 -8.02 12.15
C TYR A 299 -5.93 -9.43 11.58
N SER A 300 -6.80 -10.32 12.10
CA SER A 300 -7.21 -11.56 11.44
C SER A 300 -8.22 -11.27 10.34
N LEU A 301 -8.61 -12.28 9.55
CA LEU A 301 -9.66 -12.12 8.53
C LEU A 301 -10.98 -11.63 9.14
N GLU A 302 -11.42 -12.23 10.22
CA GLU A 302 -12.64 -11.83 10.93
C GLU A 302 -12.52 -10.42 11.54
N GLY A 303 -11.39 -10.11 12.18
CA GLY A 303 -11.12 -8.79 12.75
C GLY A 303 -11.08 -7.70 11.69
N MET A 304 -10.51 -7.97 10.51
CA MET A 304 -10.51 -7.08 9.36
C MET A 304 -11.93 -6.78 8.90
N ILE A 305 -12.77 -7.80 8.69
CA ILE A 305 -14.15 -7.62 8.23
C ILE A 305 -14.97 -6.85 9.26
N ALA A 306 -14.88 -7.22 10.55
CA ALA A 306 -15.58 -6.53 11.62
C ALA A 306 -15.20 -5.03 11.68
N ASN A 307 -13.91 -4.71 11.64
CA ASN A 307 -13.47 -3.33 11.67
C ASN A 307 -13.76 -2.57 10.37
N PHE A 308 -13.76 -3.23 9.21
CA PHE A 308 -14.17 -2.63 7.95
C PHE A 308 -15.62 -2.13 8.02
N TYR A 309 -16.53 -2.94 8.57
CA TYR A 309 -17.92 -2.55 8.77
C TYR A 309 -18.07 -1.44 9.81
N GLU A 310 -17.32 -1.51 10.90
CA GLU A 310 -17.30 -0.45 11.90
C GLU A 310 -16.87 0.90 11.29
N GLU A 311 -15.85 0.90 10.42
CA GLU A 311 -15.40 2.10 9.69
C GLU A 311 -16.49 2.65 8.77
N LEU A 312 -17.16 1.81 7.99
CA LEU A 312 -18.25 2.23 7.12
C LEU A 312 -19.45 2.79 7.89
N ASN A 313 -19.78 2.21 9.05
CA ASN A 313 -20.87 2.68 9.91
C ASN A 313 -20.54 4.00 10.59
N ARG A 314 -19.33 4.13 11.16
CA ARG A 314 -18.95 5.31 11.94
C ARG A 314 -18.54 6.50 11.09
N ASN A 315 -17.98 6.23 9.92
CA ASN A 315 -17.34 7.24 9.07
C ASN A 315 -17.73 7.12 7.59
N PRO A 316 -19.03 6.98 7.25
CA PRO A 316 -19.46 6.69 5.88
C PRO A 316 -19.00 7.75 4.87
N GLU A 317 -18.92 9.01 5.30
CA GLU A 317 -18.49 10.12 4.44
C GLU A 317 -17.01 10.03 4.02
N ARG A 318 -16.16 9.35 4.80
CA ARG A 318 -14.72 9.20 4.46
C ARG A 318 -14.49 8.32 3.24
N TYR A 319 -15.43 7.42 2.97
CA TYR A 319 -15.22 6.30 2.05
C TYR A 319 -16.11 6.39 0.78
N ARG A 320 -16.97 7.39 0.69
CA ARG A 320 -17.83 7.68 -0.47
C ARG A 320 -17.12 8.28 -1.67
#